data_1f6cdebbf03e3bb5d26da8aa387ae70c
#
_entry.id   1f6cdebbf03e3bb5d26da8aa387ae70c
#
_cell.length_a   1.000
_cell.length_b   1.000
_cell.length_c   1.000
_cell.angle_alpha   90.00
_cell.angle_beta   90.00
_cell.angle_gamma   90.00
#
_symmetry.space_group_name_H-M   'P 1'
#
loop_
_entity.id
_entity.type
_entity.pdbx_description
1 polymer ?
#
loop_
_entity_poly.entity_id
_entity_poly.type
_entity_poly.pdbx_seq_one_letter_code
_entity_poly.pdbx_strand_id
1 'polypeptide(L)'
;VGNHIDLAACTERGVAVAEGVGSPVATAELTWALIMAASRRLPQYISNLKHGAWQQSGLKSSAMPANFGLGTVLRGKTLGIWGYGKIGQLVAGYGKAFGMTVKVWGSDESRVRAARDGYEAATSREAFFDESDVVSVHLRLNDTTTGIVTSEDLGRMKPTALFVNTSRAELIEP
;
A
#
# COMPACT_ATOMS: atom_id res chain seq x y z
N VAL A 1 -19.73 6.34 -5.07
CA VAL A 1 -20.94 7.19 -4.94
C VAL A 1 -22.01 6.47 -4.12
N GLY A 2 -22.27 5.17 -4.37
CA GLY A 2 -23.38 4.43 -3.74
C GLY A 2 -23.36 4.36 -2.21
N ASN A 3 -22.21 4.51 -1.56
CA ASN A 3 -22.11 4.49 -0.08
C ASN A 3 -22.38 5.84 0.58
N HIS A 4 -22.54 6.91 -0.20
CA HIS A 4 -22.71 8.29 0.31
C HIS A 4 -23.99 8.95 -0.17
N ILE A 5 -24.68 8.35 -1.13
CA ILE A 5 -25.89 8.89 -1.75
C ILE A 5 -26.92 7.77 -1.89
N ASP A 6 -28.14 8.04 -1.47
CA ASP A 6 -29.29 7.14 -1.72
C ASP A 6 -29.68 7.24 -3.20
N LEU A 7 -29.20 6.31 -4.00
CA LEU A 7 -29.44 6.26 -5.44
C LEU A 7 -30.93 5.98 -5.76
N ALA A 8 -31.63 5.23 -4.89
CA ALA A 8 -33.05 4.94 -5.08
C ALA A 8 -33.88 6.22 -4.92
N ALA A 9 -33.64 6.97 -3.84
CA ALA A 9 -34.29 8.26 -3.61
C ALA A 9 -33.98 9.28 -4.71
N CYS A 10 -32.75 9.29 -5.25
CA CYS A 10 -32.40 10.13 -6.39
C CYS A 10 -33.22 9.77 -7.63
N THR A 11 -33.32 8.47 -7.92
CA THR A 11 -34.06 7.95 -9.08
C THR A 11 -35.55 8.29 -8.99
N GLU A 12 -36.18 8.08 -7.82
CA GLU A 12 -37.58 8.41 -7.56
C GLU A 12 -37.88 9.90 -7.78
N ARG A 13 -36.90 10.77 -7.51
CA ARG A 13 -37.05 12.23 -7.64
C ARG A 13 -36.55 12.78 -8.96
N GLY A 14 -36.14 11.94 -9.91
CA GLY A 14 -35.61 12.35 -11.21
C GLY A 14 -34.25 13.10 -11.11
N VAL A 15 -33.49 12.87 -10.04
CA VAL A 15 -32.16 13.49 -9.84
C VAL A 15 -31.11 12.62 -10.50
N ALA A 16 -30.41 13.16 -11.49
CA ALA A 16 -29.28 12.48 -12.11
C ALA A 16 -28.06 12.50 -11.20
N VAL A 17 -27.45 11.33 -10.97
CA VAL A 17 -26.21 11.19 -10.21
C VAL A 17 -25.07 10.85 -11.15
N ALA A 18 -24.03 11.68 -11.19
CA ALA A 18 -22.84 11.45 -11.99
C ALA A 18 -21.61 11.30 -11.08
N GLU A 19 -20.81 10.27 -11.32
CA GLU A 19 -19.52 10.08 -10.65
C GLU A 19 -18.40 10.61 -11.54
N GLY A 20 -17.58 11.48 -11.00
CA GLY A 20 -16.39 11.97 -11.69
C GLY A 20 -15.31 10.89 -11.80
N VAL A 21 -14.61 10.87 -12.92
CA VAL A 21 -13.46 9.98 -13.12
C VAL A 21 -12.21 10.65 -12.54
N GLY A 22 -11.82 10.22 -11.34
CA GLY A 22 -10.58 10.68 -10.71
C GLY A 22 -9.33 10.13 -11.39
N SER A 23 -8.23 10.87 -11.34
CA SER A 23 -6.93 10.39 -11.79
C SER A 23 -6.36 9.38 -10.78
N PRO A 24 -5.88 8.20 -11.20
CA PRO A 24 -5.23 7.23 -10.31
C PRO A 24 -3.82 7.68 -9.89
N VAL A 25 -3.25 8.67 -10.59
CA VAL A 25 -1.84 9.09 -10.44
C VAL A 25 -1.59 9.65 -9.05
N ALA A 26 -2.41 10.58 -8.58
CA ALA A 26 -2.22 11.21 -7.27
C ALA A 26 -2.20 10.18 -6.12
N THR A 27 -3.09 9.18 -6.17
CA THR A 27 -3.12 8.10 -5.16
C THR A 27 -1.88 7.21 -5.27
N ALA A 28 -1.44 6.89 -6.49
CA ALA A 28 -0.24 6.08 -6.69
C ALA A 28 1.03 6.82 -6.21
N GLU A 29 1.14 8.11 -6.48
CA GLU A 29 2.24 8.96 -5.99
C GLU A 29 2.24 9.05 -4.46
N LEU A 30 1.07 9.26 -3.83
CA LEU A 30 0.96 9.25 -2.37
C LEU A 30 1.40 7.91 -1.78
N THR A 31 0.95 6.79 -2.38
CA THR A 31 1.37 5.45 -1.95
C THR A 31 2.90 5.32 -2.00
N TRP A 32 3.50 5.74 -3.11
CA TRP A 32 4.95 5.66 -3.27
C TRP A 32 5.69 6.59 -2.31
N ALA A 33 5.17 7.79 -2.09
CA ALA A 33 5.72 8.73 -1.11
C ALA A 33 5.73 8.15 0.31
N LEU A 34 4.64 7.47 0.72
CA LEU A 34 4.54 6.80 2.02
C LEU A 34 5.54 5.64 2.14
N ILE A 35 5.68 4.80 1.09
CA ILE A 35 6.68 3.73 1.06
C ILE A 35 8.08 4.31 1.23
N MET A 36 8.43 5.34 0.48
CA MET A 36 9.74 6.00 0.57
C MET A 36 9.96 6.66 1.93
N ALA A 37 8.97 7.39 2.44
CA ALA A 37 9.06 8.07 3.73
C ALA A 37 9.27 7.07 4.87
N ALA A 38 8.52 5.98 4.90
CA ALA A 38 8.66 4.93 5.91
C ALA A 38 10.00 4.19 5.78
N SER A 39 10.38 3.78 4.56
CA SER A 39 11.64 3.07 4.31
C SER A 39 12.86 3.91 4.67
N ARG A 40 12.82 5.22 4.47
CA ARG A 40 13.90 6.16 4.77
C ARG A 40 13.74 6.86 6.11
N ARG A 41 12.69 6.52 6.90
CA ARG A 41 12.40 7.10 8.22
C ARG A 41 12.33 8.64 8.22
N LEU A 42 11.80 9.21 7.12
CA LEU A 42 11.76 10.66 6.94
C LEU A 42 11.02 11.40 8.06
N PRO A 43 9.86 10.91 8.57
CA PRO A 43 9.14 11.60 9.65
C PRO A 43 10.02 11.76 10.91
N GLN A 44 10.76 10.73 11.29
CA GLN A 44 11.65 10.75 12.46
C GLN A 44 12.81 11.70 12.26
N TYR A 45 13.46 11.68 11.09
CA TYR A 45 14.58 12.58 10.80
C TYR A 45 14.14 14.04 10.68
N ILE A 46 12.97 14.30 10.09
CA ILE A 46 12.40 15.66 10.02
C ILE A 46 12.08 16.16 11.43
N SER A 47 11.48 15.34 12.28
CA SER A 47 11.22 15.70 13.68
C SER A 47 12.51 16.02 14.42
N ASN A 48 13.52 15.15 14.30
CA ASN A 48 14.82 15.36 14.94
C ASN A 48 15.51 16.65 14.46
N LEU A 49 15.47 16.92 13.16
CA LEU A 49 16.04 18.14 12.60
C LEU A 49 15.37 19.40 13.14
N LYS A 50 14.05 19.41 13.27
CA LYS A 50 13.28 20.51 13.87
C LYS A 50 13.68 20.78 15.33
N HIS A 51 14.20 19.76 16.02
CA HIS A 51 14.70 19.87 17.40
C HIS A 51 16.23 20.01 17.48
N GLY A 52 16.87 20.37 16.39
CA GLY A 52 18.32 20.64 16.34
C GLY A 52 19.23 19.40 16.32
N ALA A 53 18.67 18.21 16.10
CA ALA A 53 19.42 16.95 16.01
C ALA A 53 19.82 16.66 14.55
N TRP A 54 20.91 17.26 14.09
CA TRP A 54 21.46 17.02 12.75
C TRP A 54 22.16 15.65 12.65
N GLN A 55 21.83 14.88 11.61
CA GLN A 55 22.40 13.54 11.32
C GLN A 55 22.25 12.52 12.47
N GLN A 56 21.33 12.74 13.40
CA GLN A 56 21.06 11.83 14.51
C GLN A 56 19.73 11.13 14.31
N SER A 57 19.71 9.86 14.59
CA SER A 57 18.51 9.05 14.54
C SER A 57 17.62 9.19 15.79
N GLY A 58 18.02 10.00 16.76
CA GLY A 58 17.26 10.30 17.98
C GLY A 58 17.86 11.45 18.77
N LEU A 59 17.11 11.94 19.75
CA LEU A 59 17.61 12.90 20.73
C LEU A 59 18.64 12.19 21.61
N LYS A 60 19.73 12.88 21.97
CA LYS A 60 20.83 12.34 22.80
C LYS A 60 20.36 11.73 24.12
N SER A 61 19.19 12.14 24.61
CA SER A 61 18.60 11.69 25.89
C SER A 61 17.60 10.56 25.76
N SER A 62 17.23 10.12 24.55
CA SER A 62 16.25 9.05 24.36
C SER A 62 16.92 7.76 23.94
N ALA A 63 16.53 6.65 24.60
CA ALA A 63 16.89 5.32 24.16
C ALA A 63 16.25 5.05 22.79
N MET A 64 17.08 4.80 21.79
CA MET A 64 16.61 4.48 20.44
C MET A 64 16.25 3.00 20.34
N PRO A 65 15.19 2.63 19.58
CA PRO A 65 14.95 1.23 19.26
C PRO A 65 16.19 0.59 18.64
N ALA A 66 16.45 -0.67 19.00
CA ALA A 66 17.68 -1.39 18.61
C ALA A 66 17.96 -1.39 17.10
N ASN A 67 16.95 -1.21 16.25
CA ASN A 67 17.05 -1.23 14.79
C ASN A 67 16.86 0.15 14.15
N PHE A 68 17.00 1.23 14.89
CA PHE A 68 16.83 2.58 14.36
C PHE A 68 18.11 3.02 13.62
N GLY A 69 18.23 2.65 12.36
CA GLY A 69 19.35 3.01 11.50
C GLY A 69 18.93 3.99 10.39
N LEU A 70 19.78 4.11 9.36
CA LEU A 70 19.60 5.01 8.20
C LEU A 70 18.39 4.69 7.30
N GLY A 71 17.58 3.73 7.68
CA GLY A 71 16.46 3.23 6.89
C GLY A 71 16.89 2.10 5.93
N THR A 72 15.91 1.61 5.18
CA THR A 72 16.05 0.42 4.32
C THR A 72 16.10 0.83 2.86
N VAL A 73 16.99 0.22 2.09
CA VAL A 73 17.05 0.33 0.63
C VAL A 73 16.00 -0.59 0.02
N LEU A 74 15.26 -0.10 -0.98
CA LEU A 74 14.20 -0.87 -1.63
C LEU A 74 14.71 -1.82 -2.74
N ARG A 75 15.84 -1.51 -3.38
CA ARG A 75 16.43 -2.36 -4.42
C ARG A 75 16.65 -3.79 -3.91
N GLY A 76 16.18 -4.77 -4.69
CA GLY A 76 16.26 -6.18 -4.34
C GLY A 76 15.24 -6.67 -3.32
N LYS A 77 14.34 -5.77 -2.84
CA LYS A 77 13.22 -6.12 -1.97
C LYS A 77 11.99 -6.51 -2.78
N THR A 78 11.06 -7.21 -2.16
CA THR A 78 9.79 -7.63 -2.78
C THR A 78 8.69 -6.64 -2.44
N LEU A 79 8.03 -6.10 -3.48
CA LEU A 79 6.83 -5.28 -3.38
C LEU A 79 5.61 -6.14 -3.71
N GLY A 80 4.80 -6.45 -2.73
CA GLY A 80 3.49 -7.09 -2.88
C GLY A 80 2.42 -6.06 -3.22
N ILE A 81 1.71 -6.28 -4.32
CA ILE A 81 0.57 -5.45 -4.77
C ILE A 81 -0.70 -6.28 -4.64
N TRP A 82 -1.58 -5.94 -3.70
CA TRP A 82 -2.90 -6.56 -3.62
C TRP A 82 -3.93 -5.70 -4.35
N GLY A 83 -4.33 -6.17 -5.53
CA GLY A 83 -5.23 -5.45 -6.43
C GLY A 83 -4.50 -4.77 -7.58
N TYR A 84 -4.53 -5.40 -8.76
CA TYR A 84 -3.83 -4.93 -9.97
C TYR A 84 -4.77 -4.13 -10.89
N GLY A 85 -5.39 -3.08 -10.30
CA GLY A 85 -6.18 -2.08 -11.01
C GLY A 85 -5.31 -0.90 -11.49
N LYS A 86 -5.95 0.23 -11.86
CA LYS A 86 -5.24 1.43 -12.38
C LYS A 86 -4.15 1.94 -11.44
N ILE A 87 -4.41 1.97 -10.12
CA ILE A 87 -3.44 2.44 -9.12
C ILE A 87 -2.35 1.39 -8.91
N GLY A 88 -2.73 0.12 -8.71
CA GLY A 88 -1.77 -0.98 -8.48
C GLY A 88 -0.77 -1.13 -9.63
N GLN A 89 -1.19 -0.92 -10.88
CA GLN A 89 -0.31 -0.94 -12.06
C GLN A 89 0.75 0.17 -12.00
N LEU A 90 0.36 1.39 -11.62
CA LEU A 90 1.30 2.51 -11.48
C LEU A 90 2.32 2.24 -10.37
N VAL A 91 1.85 1.79 -9.18
CA VAL A 91 2.73 1.49 -8.05
C VAL A 91 3.67 0.32 -8.37
N ALA A 92 3.20 -0.70 -9.10
CA ALA A 92 4.03 -1.79 -9.60
C ALA A 92 5.15 -1.27 -10.51
N GLY A 93 4.83 -0.32 -11.41
CA GLY A 93 5.80 0.36 -12.27
C GLY A 93 6.86 1.13 -11.48
N TYR A 94 6.45 1.83 -10.41
CA TYR A 94 7.39 2.53 -9.52
C TYR A 94 8.32 1.54 -8.82
N GLY A 95 7.78 0.44 -8.26
CA GLY A 95 8.59 -0.61 -7.63
C GLY A 95 9.63 -1.19 -8.59
N LYS A 96 9.24 -1.51 -9.81
CA LYS A 96 10.15 -2.00 -10.86
C LYS A 96 11.26 -0.98 -11.17
N ALA A 97 10.91 0.31 -11.29
CA ALA A 97 11.88 1.37 -11.54
C ALA A 97 12.91 1.54 -10.41
N PHE A 98 12.51 1.22 -9.17
CA PHE A 98 13.40 1.20 -8.00
C PHE A 98 14.16 -0.13 -7.81
N GLY A 99 14.02 -1.05 -8.76
CA GLY A 99 14.73 -2.34 -8.73
C GLY A 99 14.19 -3.34 -7.72
N MET A 100 12.90 -3.25 -7.41
CA MET A 100 12.19 -4.25 -6.59
C MET A 100 11.69 -5.40 -7.45
N THR A 101 11.57 -6.58 -6.86
CA THR A 101 10.72 -7.65 -7.40
C THR A 101 9.27 -7.29 -7.08
N VAL A 102 8.40 -7.28 -8.10
CA VAL A 102 6.97 -6.98 -7.90
C VAL A 102 6.17 -8.26 -7.96
N LYS A 103 5.43 -8.53 -6.90
CA LYS A 103 4.55 -9.69 -6.77
C LYS A 103 3.10 -9.24 -6.61
N VAL A 104 2.20 -9.79 -7.41
CA VAL A 104 0.79 -9.38 -7.45
C VAL A 104 -0.11 -10.46 -6.90
N TRP A 105 -1.02 -10.08 -6.01
CA TRP A 105 -2.12 -10.88 -5.51
C TRP A 105 -3.47 -10.23 -5.83
N GLY A 106 -4.51 -11.04 -6.00
CA GLY A 106 -5.87 -10.60 -6.31
C GLY A 106 -6.64 -11.66 -7.09
N SER A 107 -7.67 -11.26 -7.84
CA SER A 107 -8.42 -12.16 -8.70
C SER A 107 -7.52 -12.81 -9.76
N ASP A 108 -7.96 -13.96 -10.29
CA ASP A 108 -7.23 -14.67 -11.35
C ASP A 108 -6.95 -13.75 -12.55
N GLU A 109 -7.93 -12.95 -12.94
CA GLU A 109 -7.78 -11.98 -14.02
C GLU A 109 -6.68 -10.93 -13.72
N SER A 110 -6.62 -10.44 -12.49
CA SER A 110 -5.58 -9.48 -12.05
C SER A 110 -4.19 -10.12 -12.11
N ARG A 111 -4.06 -11.36 -11.66
CA ARG A 111 -2.80 -12.13 -11.69
C ARG A 111 -2.35 -12.41 -13.13
N VAL A 112 -3.27 -12.80 -14.01
CA VAL A 112 -2.99 -13.00 -15.43
C VAL A 112 -2.52 -11.70 -16.10
N ARG A 113 -3.17 -10.57 -15.82
CA ARG A 113 -2.72 -9.27 -16.35
C ARG A 113 -1.32 -8.91 -15.85
N ALA A 114 -1.07 -9.08 -14.56
CA ALA A 114 0.25 -8.81 -13.98
C ALA A 114 1.35 -9.65 -14.64
N ALA A 115 1.10 -10.93 -14.88
CA ALA A 115 2.04 -11.81 -15.57
C ALA A 115 2.32 -11.37 -17.02
N ARG A 116 1.31 -10.89 -17.75
CA ARG A 116 1.48 -10.32 -19.09
C ARG A 116 2.35 -9.05 -19.09
N ASP A 117 2.24 -8.25 -18.04
CA ASP A 117 3.03 -7.02 -17.87
C ASP A 117 4.44 -7.30 -17.30
N GLY A 118 4.80 -8.59 -17.12
CA GLY A 118 6.12 -9.03 -16.68
C GLY A 118 6.34 -8.93 -15.16
N TYR A 119 5.27 -9.04 -14.38
CA TYR A 119 5.31 -9.15 -12.91
C TYR A 119 5.00 -10.56 -12.45
N GLU A 120 5.43 -10.91 -11.25
CA GLU A 120 5.15 -12.21 -10.66
C GLU A 120 3.73 -12.27 -10.10
N ALA A 121 2.97 -13.31 -10.43
CA ALA A 121 1.74 -13.63 -9.73
C ALA A 121 2.06 -14.44 -8.48
N ALA A 122 1.57 -14.01 -7.31
CA ALA A 122 1.72 -14.78 -6.09
C ALA A 122 1.01 -16.15 -6.22
N THR A 123 1.64 -17.19 -5.73
CA THR A 123 1.11 -18.57 -5.82
C THR A 123 -0.05 -18.79 -4.85
N SER A 124 -0.03 -18.14 -3.72
CA SER A 124 -1.09 -18.14 -2.72
C SER A 124 -1.12 -16.81 -1.95
N ARG A 125 -2.18 -16.62 -1.15
CA ARG A 125 -2.31 -15.48 -0.27
C ARG A 125 -1.24 -15.49 0.82
N GLU A 126 -0.96 -16.65 1.37
CA GLU A 126 0.07 -16.86 2.39
C GLU A 126 1.44 -16.48 1.83
N ALA A 127 1.82 -17.04 0.68
CA ALA A 127 3.09 -16.75 0.01
C ALA A 127 3.23 -15.26 -0.33
N PHE A 128 2.12 -14.58 -0.67
CA PHE A 128 2.12 -13.14 -0.92
C PHE A 128 2.55 -12.34 0.31
N PHE A 129 2.02 -12.66 1.50
CA PHE A 129 2.39 -11.97 2.74
C PHE A 129 3.76 -12.40 3.27
N ASP A 130 4.07 -13.71 3.26
CA ASP A 130 5.34 -14.26 3.76
C ASP A 130 6.56 -13.70 3.02
N GLU A 131 6.44 -13.50 1.70
CA GLU A 131 7.57 -13.12 0.86
C GLU A 131 7.74 -11.61 0.67
N SER A 132 6.70 -10.81 0.95
CA SER A 132 6.73 -9.37 0.72
C SER A 132 7.53 -8.63 1.79
N ASP A 133 8.38 -7.68 1.35
CA ASP A 133 9.03 -6.69 2.21
C ASP A 133 8.18 -5.41 2.33
N VAL A 134 7.34 -5.14 1.34
CA VAL A 134 6.34 -4.08 1.34
C VAL A 134 5.05 -4.67 0.79
N VAL A 135 3.94 -4.53 1.51
CA VAL A 135 2.59 -4.86 1.03
C VAL A 135 1.82 -3.57 0.80
N SER A 136 1.28 -3.41 -0.40
CA SER A 136 0.46 -2.25 -0.77
C SER A 136 -0.91 -2.69 -1.27
N VAL A 137 -1.99 -2.19 -0.63
CA VAL A 137 -3.36 -2.61 -0.91
C VAL A 137 -4.07 -1.59 -1.79
N HIS A 138 -4.64 -2.07 -2.91
CA HIS A 138 -5.34 -1.27 -3.93
C HIS A 138 -6.69 -1.89 -4.30
N LEU A 139 -7.46 -2.24 -3.29
CA LEU A 139 -8.78 -2.83 -3.45
C LEU A 139 -9.88 -1.78 -3.32
N ARG A 140 -10.99 -2.02 -4.04
CA ARG A 140 -12.22 -1.26 -3.82
C ARG A 140 -12.92 -1.85 -2.59
N LEU A 141 -13.40 -0.99 -1.69
CA LEU A 141 -14.25 -1.41 -0.57
C LEU A 141 -15.64 -1.80 -1.06
N ASN A 142 -16.09 -2.97 -0.68
CA ASN A 142 -17.44 -3.49 -0.83
C ASN A 142 -17.65 -4.61 0.20
N ASP A 143 -18.82 -5.23 0.21
CA ASP A 143 -19.19 -6.26 1.20
C ASP A 143 -18.23 -7.47 1.20
N THR A 144 -17.63 -7.80 0.04
CA THR A 144 -16.71 -8.94 -0.08
C THR A 144 -15.26 -8.58 0.25
N THR A 145 -14.95 -7.30 0.35
CA THR A 145 -13.59 -6.82 0.66
C THR A 145 -13.48 -6.15 2.02
N THR A 146 -14.59 -5.93 2.72
CA THR A 146 -14.57 -5.45 4.11
C THR A 146 -13.89 -6.49 4.98
N GLY A 147 -12.87 -6.06 5.75
CA GLY A 147 -12.07 -6.94 6.61
C GLY A 147 -11.27 -8.01 5.86
N ILE A 148 -11.02 -7.83 4.56
CA ILE A 148 -10.34 -8.84 3.74
C ILE A 148 -8.88 -9.06 4.17
N VAL A 149 -8.23 -8.04 4.73
CA VAL A 149 -6.89 -8.18 5.32
C VAL A 149 -7.07 -8.55 6.79
N THR A 150 -6.67 -9.75 7.15
CA THR A 150 -6.88 -10.29 8.49
C THR A 150 -5.64 -10.12 9.38
N SER A 151 -5.84 -10.29 10.69
CA SER A 151 -4.74 -10.34 11.66
C SER A 151 -3.76 -11.49 11.37
N GLU A 152 -4.24 -12.62 10.83
CA GLU A 152 -3.39 -13.72 10.38
C GLU A 152 -2.49 -13.30 9.22
N ASP A 153 -3.01 -12.59 8.22
CA ASP A 153 -2.23 -12.07 7.10
C ASP A 153 -1.10 -11.16 7.58
N LEU A 154 -1.45 -10.21 8.46
CA LEU A 154 -0.46 -9.28 9.03
C LEU A 154 0.58 -10.01 9.89
N GLY A 155 0.17 -11.07 10.62
CA GLY A 155 1.06 -11.92 11.40
C GLY A 155 2.06 -12.72 10.56
N ARG A 156 1.75 -12.99 9.28
CA ARG A 156 2.66 -13.64 8.33
C ARG A 156 3.74 -12.73 7.78
N MET A 157 3.54 -11.42 7.82
CA MET A 157 4.51 -10.49 7.28
C MET A 157 5.86 -10.58 8.01
N LYS A 158 6.93 -10.35 7.28
CA LYS A 158 8.27 -10.24 7.89
C LYS A 158 8.26 -9.16 8.97
N PRO A 159 8.97 -9.33 10.11
CA PRO A 159 9.03 -8.33 11.19
C PRO A 159 9.52 -6.94 10.73
N THR A 160 10.21 -6.87 9.60
CA THR A 160 10.73 -5.63 9.01
C THR A 160 9.90 -5.12 7.84
N ALA A 161 8.81 -5.82 7.50
CA ALA A 161 7.99 -5.44 6.35
C ALA A 161 7.15 -4.18 6.63
N LEU A 162 6.82 -3.47 5.56
CA LEU A 162 5.90 -2.34 5.58
C LEU A 162 4.53 -2.76 5.04
N PHE A 163 3.48 -2.34 5.72
CA PHE A 163 2.11 -2.43 5.21
C PHE A 163 1.60 -1.02 4.87
N VAL A 164 1.11 -0.83 3.64
CA VAL A 164 0.62 0.47 3.15
C VAL A 164 -0.78 0.30 2.59
N ASN A 165 -1.71 1.07 3.14
CA ASN A 165 -3.10 1.13 2.67
C ASN A 165 -3.50 2.58 2.39
N THR A 166 -3.61 2.93 1.12
CA THR A 166 -4.13 4.22 0.63
C THR A 166 -5.54 4.09 0.05
N SER A 167 -6.18 2.94 0.26
CA SER A 167 -7.53 2.67 -0.21
C SER A 167 -8.58 3.05 0.85
N ARG A 168 -8.95 2.12 1.72
CA ARG A 168 -9.96 2.32 2.77
C ARG A 168 -9.56 1.57 4.03
N ALA A 169 -9.79 2.18 5.20
CA ALA A 169 -9.43 1.56 6.48
C ALA A 169 -10.17 0.23 6.70
N GLU A 170 -11.43 0.17 6.29
CA GLU A 170 -12.34 -0.96 6.46
C GLU A 170 -11.95 -2.21 5.66
N LEU A 171 -10.92 -2.14 4.81
CA LEU A 171 -10.32 -3.33 4.19
C LEU A 171 -9.55 -4.19 5.19
N ILE A 172 -9.18 -3.61 6.34
CA ILE A 172 -8.46 -4.30 7.40
C ILE A 172 -9.48 -4.73 8.45
N GLU A 173 -9.35 -5.97 8.90
CA GLU A 173 -10.12 -6.51 10.02
C GLU A 173 -9.87 -5.67 11.29
N PRO A 174 -10.91 -5.29 12.05
CA PRO A 174 -10.78 -4.46 13.25
C PRO A 174 -10.10 -5.19 14.42
#